data_67d18f421e11aeb0c98eff2dbaeebdd1
#
_entry.id   67d18f421e11aeb0c98eff2dbaeebdd1
#
_cell.length_a   1.000
_cell.length_b   1.000
_cell.length_c   1.000
_cell.angle_alpha   90.00
_cell.angle_beta   90.00
_cell.angle_gamma   90.00
#
_symmetry.space_group_name_H-M   'P 1'
#
loop_
_entity.id
_entity.type
_entity.pdbx_description
1 polymer ?
#
loop_
_entity_poly.entity_id
_entity_poly.type
_entity_poly.pdbx_seq_one_letter_code
_entity_poly.pdbx_strand_id
1 'polypeptide(L)'
;MTDSGVLAGRRIAVAGAGGGLGPTVVRALADAGAWVAAADRTDGHLDVVRDVTGDARAADLVTAEGAQAWADALGEVDGLLHLVGGWRGGQTIEDTTLEDLDFLEALLFHSVVHTTRAFAPLLKAAGPHGRFALVSSSVAGKPVGGNGAYAATKAAAEAWTLTFAAELAETEGTANIAVVQAIVTPQMREENPDKAYKTFTDVTEIADALVYLCSDAARKMNGQRLSLHPS
;
A
#
# COMPACT_ATOMS: atom_id res chain seq x y z
N MET A 1 -20.75 -12.43 -23.55
CA MET A 1 -19.33 -12.09 -23.38
C MET A 1 -19.22 -11.60 -21.96
N THR A 2 -18.72 -12.43 -21.06
CA THR A 2 -18.41 -12.00 -19.68
C THR A 2 -17.32 -10.96 -19.80
N ASP A 3 -17.62 -9.74 -19.42
CA ASP A 3 -16.66 -8.65 -19.29
C ASP A 3 -15.66 -9.07 -18.20
N SER A 4 -14.59 -9.75 -18.61
CA SER A 4 -13.54 -10.13 -17.68
C SER A 4 -12.82 -8.84 -17.31
N GLY A 5 -12.94 -8.40 -16.06
CA GLY A 5 -12.32 -7.17 -15.57
C GLY A 5 -10.82 -7.10 -15.89
N VAL A 6 -10.24 -5.89 -15.86
CA VAL A 6 -8.83 -5.64 -16.24
C VAL A 6 -7.80 -6.42 -15.40
N LEU A 7 -8.22 -7.00 -14.27
CA LEU A 7 -7.42 -7.86 -13.39
C LEU A 7 -7.92 -9.31 -13.34
N ALA A 8 -8.73 -9.74 -14.32
CA ALA A 8 -9.24 -11.11 -14.36
C ALA A 8 -8.09 -12.14 -14.34
N GLY A 9 -8.17 -13.10 -13.41
CA GLY A 9 -7.16 -14.13 -13.22
C GLY A 9 -5.92 -13.70 -12.41
N ARG A 10 -5.85 -12.43 -11.95
CA ARG A 10 -4.76 -11.94 -11.10
C ARG A 10 -5.03 -12.24 -9.63
N ARG A 11 -3.96 -12.54 -8.90
CA ARG A 11 -3.97 -12.75 -7.44
C ARG A 11 -3.23 -11.59 -6.78
N ILE A 12 -3.96 -10.71 -6.07
CA ILE A 12 -3.41 -9.49 -5.49
C ILE A 12 -3.50 -9.55 -3.97
N ALA A 13 -2.35 -9.43 -3.31
CA ALA A 13 -2.24 -9.32 -1.86
C ALA A 13 -2.30 -7.85 -1.42
N VAL A 14 -3.06 -7.55 -0.37
CA VAL A 14 -3.24 -6.19 0.18
C VAL A 14 -2.86 -6.18 1.65
N ALA A 15 -1.75 -5.55 1.98
CA ALA A 15 -1.28 -5.30 3.34
C ALA A 15 -1.91 -4.01 3.90
N GLY A 16 -2.55 -4.06 5.07
CA GLY A 16 -3.28 -2.95 5.67
C GLY A 16 -4.71 -2.80 5.11
N ALA A 17 -5.33 -3.93 4.80
CA ALA A 17 -6.63 -4.00 4.12
C ALA A 17 -7.83 -3.50 4.95
N GLY A 18 -7.72 -3.47 6.28
CA GLY A 18 -8.77 -2.97 7.17
C GLY A 18 -8.62 -1.50 7.56
N GLY A 19 -7.55 -0.81 7.10
CA GLY A 19 -7.33 0.61 7.36
C GLY A 19 -8.23 1.53 6.52
N GLY A 20 -8.12 2.85 6.72
CA GLY A 20 -9.01 3.83 6.07
C GLY A 20 -9.04 3.79 4.52
N LEU A 21 -7.96 3.35 3.87
CA LEU A 21 -7.87 3.19 2.42
C LEU A 21 -8.22 1.75 1.97
N GLY A 22 -7.89 0.77 2.80
CA GLY A 22 -7.91 -0.65 2.45
C GLY A 22 -9.23 -1.15 1.89
N PRO A 23 -10.39 -0.92 2.55
CA PRO A 23 -11.68 -1.43 2.07
C PRO A 23 -12.05 -0.95 0.67
N THR A 24 -11.75 0.30 0.33
CA THR A 24 -12.01 0.83 -1.01
C THR A 24 -11.10 0.16 -2.06
N VAL A 25 -9.82 -0.01 -1.74
CA VAL A 25 -8.86 -0.68 -2.65
C VAL A 25 -9.23 -2.14 -2.86
N VAL A 26 -9.54 -2.87 -1.78
CA VAL A 26 -9.93 -4.30 -1.86
C VAL A 26 -11.15 -4.49 -2.75
N ARG A 27 -12.20 -3.67 -2.57
CA ARG A 27 -13.40 -3.74 -3.41
C ARG A 27 -13.10 -3.39 -4.87
N ALA A 28 -12.34 -2.34 -5.13
CA ALA A 28 -11.96 -1.95 -6.50
C ALA A 28 -11.17 -3.05 -7.22
N LEU A 29 -10.25 -3.75 -6.52
CA LEU A 29 -9.53 -4.89 -7.08
C LEU A 29 -10.46 -6.07 -7.40
N ALA A 30 -11.38 -6.39 -6.49
CA ALA A 30 -12.36 -7.46 -6.69
C ALA A 30 -13.31 -7.13 -7.85
N ASP A 31 -13.81 -5.90 -7.93
CA ASP A 31 -14.66 -5.41 -9.04
C ASP A 31 -13.92 -5.44 -10.38
N ALA A 32 -12.59 -5.23 -10.36
CA ALA A 32 -11.73 -5.37 -11.53
C ALA A 32 -11.44 -6.85 -11.90
N GLY A 33 -11.96 -7.83 -11.15
CA GLY A 33 -11.85 -9.26 -11.43
C GLY A 33 -10.68 -9.98 -10.76
N ALA A 34 -9.94 -9.33 -9.86
CA ALA A 34 -8.86 -9.97 -9.12
C ALA A 34 -9.37 -10.90 -8.02
N TRP A 35 -8.64 -11.99 -7.77
CA TRP A 35 -8.71 -12.68 -6.49
C TRP A 35 -7.87 -11.90 -5.47
N VAL A 36 -8.47 -11.49 -4.37
CA VAL A 36 -7.81 -10.61 -3.39
C VAL A 36 -7.51 -11.37 -2.09
N ALA A 37 -6.24 -11.29 -1.64
CA ALA A 37 -5.81 -11.70 -0.32
C ALA A 37 -5.62 -10.45 0.56
N ALA A 38 -6.35 -10.36 1.66
CA ALA A 38 -6.31 -9.24 2.58
C ALA A 38 -5.57 -9.60 3.87
N ALA A 39 -4.66 -8.74 4.32
CA ALA A 39 -4.05 -8.84 5.64
C ALA A 39 -4.14 -7.53 6.41
N ASP A 40 -4.40 -7.66 7.71
CA ASP A 40 -4.31 -6.58 8.67
C ASP A 40 -3.89 -7.15 10.03
N ARG A 41 -3.58 -6.28 10.99
CA ARG A 41 -3.05 -6.70 12.30
C ARG A 41 -4.03 -7.57 13.11
N THR A 42 -5.32 -7.38 12.95
CA THR A 42 -6.36 -8.15 13.67
C THR A 42 -7.47 -8.59 12.74
N ASP A 43 -8.11 -9.72 13.06
CA ASP A 43 -9.25 -10.23 12.29
C ASP A 43 -10.42 -9.25 12.22
N GLY A 44 -10.72 -8.53 13.32
CA GLY A 44 -11.81 -7.55 13.37
C GLY A 44 -11.63 -6.40 12.37
N HIS A 45 -10.41 -6.03 12.02
CA HIS A 45 -10.15 -5.04 10.97
C HIS A 45 -10.54 -5.54 9.57
N LEU A 46 -10.58 -6.85 9.37
CA LEU A 46 -10.86 -7.48 8.07
C LEU A 46 -12.35 -7.76 7.84
N ASP A 47 -13.20 -7.64 8.84
CA ASP A 47 -14.63 -7.91 8.72
C ASP A 47 -15.30 -7.07 7.61
N VAL A 48 -14.78 -5.87 7.39
CA VAL A 48 -15.28 -4.93 6.36
C VAL A 48 -14.95 -5.33 4.92
N VAL A 49 -14.11 -6.34 4.70
CA VAL A 49 -13.67 -6.80 3.37
C VAL A 49 -13.84 -8.31 3.14
N ARG A 50 -14.23 -9.09 4.16
CA ARG A 50 -14.35 -10.56 4.05
C ARG A 50 -15.31 -11.02 2.96
N ASP A 51 -16.34 -10.24 2.69
CA ASP A 51 -17.37 -10.53 1.70
C ASP A 51 -16.86 -10.52 0.25
N VAL A 52 -15.74 -9.85 -0.01
CA VAL A 52 -15.17 -9.67 -1.35
C VAL A 52 -13.75 -10.23 -1.51
N THR A 53 -13.20 -10.88 -0.47
CA THR A 53 -11.85 -11.44 -0.49
C THR A 53 -11.87 -12.95 -0.66
N GLY A 54 -10.89 -13.50 -1.39
CA GLY A 54 -10.65 -14.93 -1.47
C GLY A 54 -9.88 -15.48 -0.25
N ASP A 55 -9.11 -14.61 0.43
CA ASP A 55 -8.43 -14.89 1.69
C ASP A 55 -8.40 -13.61 2.55
N ALA A 56 -8.67 -13.74 3.84
CA ALA A 56 -8.56 -12.63 4.78
C ALA A 56 -8.06 -13.14 6.14
N ARG A 57 -6.88 -12.67 6.55
CA ARG A 57 -6.23 -13.16 7.78
C ARG A 57 -5.49 -12.09 8.55
N ALA A 58 -5.49 -12.22 9.88
CA ALA A 58 -4.64 -11.43 10.73
C ALA A 58 -3.16 -11.79 10.48
N ALA A 59 -2.32 -10.76 10.28
CA ALA A 59 -0.89 -10.90 10.14
C ALA A 59 -0.19 -9.68 10.76
N ASP A 60 0.78 -9.92 11.63
CA ASP A 60 1.61 -8.86 12.18
C ASP A 60 2.76 -8.55 11.20
N LEU A 61 2.50 -7.60 10.31
CA LEU A 61 3.42 -7.23 9.24
C LEU A 61 4.61 -6.37 9.72
N VAL A 62 4.62 -5.92 10.99
CA VAL A 62 5.79 -5.26 11.58
C VAL A 62 6.84 -6.28 12.05
N THR A 63 6.55 -7.59 11.97
CA THR A 63 7.49 -8.68 12.21
C THR A 63 7.83 -9.42 10.91
N ALA A 64 9.07 -9.90 10.82
CA ALA A 64 9.50 -10.70 9.67
C ALA A 64 8.75 -12.03 9.61
N GLU A 65 8.49 -12.65 10.77
CA GLU A 65 7.78 -13.91 10.91
C GLU A 65 6.33 -13.82 10.45
N GLY A 66 5.63 -12.74 10.82
CA GLY A 66 4.23 -12.51 10.42
C GLY A 66 4.10 -12.29 8.91
N ALA A 67 5.00 -11.50 8.32
CA ALA A 67 5.03 -11.28 6.88
C ALA A 67 5.37 -12.58 6.10
N GLN A 68 6.34 -13.38 6.58
CA GLN A 68 6.72 -14.65 5.96
C GLN A 68 5.58 -15.68 6.05
N ALA A 69 4.96 -15.82 7.22
CA ALA A 69 3.83 -16.74 7.40
C ALA A 69 2.66 -16.40 6.47
N TRP A 70 2.40 -15.10 6.21
CA TRP A 70 1.38 -14.69 5.27
C TRP A 70 1.75 -15.05 3.83
N ALA A 71 2.98 -14.77 3.40
CA ALA A 71 3.47 -15.12 2.06
C ALA A 71 3.43 -16.65 1.82
N ASP A 72 3.91 -17.45 2.79
CA ASP A 72 3.91 -18.92 2.72
C ASP A 72 2.50 -19.48 2.59
N ALA A 73 1.53 -18.90 3.31
CA ALA A 73 0.15 -19.34 3.27
C ALA A 73 -0.55 -19.04 1.94
N LEU A 74 -0.12 -18.02 1.21
CA LEU A 74 -0.67 -17.68 -0.11
C LEU A 74 -0.02 -18.51 -1.23
N GLY A 75 1.26 -18.83 -1.12
CA GLY A 75 2.02 -19.64 -2.06
C GLY A 75 2.30 -18.98 -3.41
N GLU A 76 1.33 -18.27 -3.99
CA GLU A 76 1.46 -17.54 -5.25
C GLU A 76 0.63 -16.26 -5.24
N VAL A 77 1.21 -15.18 -5.77
CA VAL A 77 0.53 -13.90 -6.01
C VAL A 77 1.17 -13.19 -7.21
N ASP A 78 0.37 -12.40 -7.92
CA ASP A 78 0.83 -11.53 -9.00
C ASP A 78 1.14 -10.12 -8.50
N GLY A 79 0.53 -9.69 -7.40
CA GLY A 79 0.72 -8.35 -6.88
C GLY A 79 0.69 -8.26 -5.36
N LEU A 80 1.43 -7.27 -4.84
CA LEU A 80 1.38 -6.85 -3.44
C LEU A 80 1.16 -5.34 -3.37
N LEU A 81 0.04 -4.92 -2.76
CA LEU A 81 -0.21 -3.53 -2.42
C LEU A 81 0.06 -3.30 -0.93
N HIS A 82 0.97 -2.38 -0.63
CA HIS A 82 1.33 -2.05 0.74
C HIS A 82 0.67 -0.73 1.16
N LEU A 83 -0.42 -0.86 1.93
CA LEU A 83 -1.26 0.25 2.41
C LEU A 83 -1.08 0.50 3.91
N VAL A 84 -0.23 -0.30 4.59
CA VAL A 84 0.02 -0.11 6.02
C VAL A 84 0.50 1.32 6.26
N GLY A 85 -0.18 2.02 7.13
CA GLY A 85 0.07 3.42 7.38
C GLY A 85 -0.38 3.86 8.76
N GLY A 86 -0.01 5.07 9.07
CA GLY A 86 -0.31 5.79 10.30
C GLY A 86 0.47 7.08 10.30
N TRP A 87 0.13 7.96 11.20
CA TRP A 87 0.80 9.26 11.31
C TRP A 87 1.00 9.63 12.78
N ARG A 88 2.20 10.07 13.09
CA ARG A 88 2.56 10.82 14.29
C ARG A 88 3.42 12.00 13.87
N GLY A 89 3.19 13.16 14.42
CA GLY A 89 3.91 14.38 14.07
C GLY A 89 3.33 15.62 14.77
N GLY A 90 3.74 16.81 14.31
CA GLY A 90 3.34 18.08 14.89
C GLY A 90 4.39 18.65 15.86
N GLN A 91 5.45 17.88 16.18
CA GLN A 91 6.53 18.33 17.07
C GLN A 91 7.69 18.93 16.27
N THR A 92 8.44 19.84 16.90
CA THR A 92 9.74 20.29 16.38
C THR A 92 10.77 19.15 16.39
N ILE A 93 11.93 19.33 15.78
CA ILE A 93 12.98 18.29 15.79
C ILE A 93 13.44 17.98 17.23
N GLU A 94 13.63 19.02 18.04
CA GLU A 94 14.05 18.87 19.44
C GLU A 94 13.00 18.20 20.35
N ASP A 95 11.71 18.33 20.01
CA ASP A 95 10.59 17.74 20.77
C ASP A 95 10.15 16.37 20.26
N THR A 96 10.68 15.94 19.10
CA THR A 96 10.37 14.61 18.54
C THR A 96 10.88 13.53 19.48
N THR A 97 9.99 12.68 19.98
CA THR A 97 10.39 11.57 20.86
C THR A 97 10.97 10.40 20.07
N LEU A 98 11.95 9.69 20.65
CA LEU A 98 12.47 8.46 20.04
C LEU A 98 11.39 7.38 19.99
N GLU A 99 10.43 7.35 20.90
CA GLU A 99 9.28 6.45 20.87
C GLU A 99 8.43 6.64 19.62
N ASP A 100 8.16 7.90 19.22
CA ASP A 100 7.42 8.18 17.98
C ASP A 100 8.22 7.78 16.74
N LEU A 101 9.54 7.97 16.76
CA LEU A 101 10.42 7.52 15.68
C LEU A 101 10.39 5.98 15.56
N ASP A 102 10.63 5.26 16.66
CA ASP A 102 10.61 3.78 16.70
C ASP A 102 9.26 3.22 16.23
N PHE A 103 8.15 3.83 16.67
CA PHE A 103 6.81 3.45 16.23
C PHE A 103 6.62 3.63 14.72
N LEU A 104 7.04 4.79 14.18
CA LEU A 104 6.90 5.06 12.75
C LEU A 104 7.84 4.20 11.91
N GLU A 105 9.08 3.94 12.37
CA GLU A 105 10.01 3.02 11.69
C GLU A 105 9.43 1.61 11.62
N ALA A 106 8.92 1.08 12.72
CA ALA A 106 8.29 -0.24 12.73
C ALA A 106 7.10 -0.31 11.76
N LEU A 107 6.21 0.69 11.84
CA LEU A 107 4.97 0.70 11.09
C LEU A 107 5.16 0.99 9.59
N LEU A 108 6.02 1.95 9.23
CA LEU A 108 6.07 2.51 7.87
C LEU A 108 7.28 2.04 7.05
N PHE A 109 8.35 1.58 7.72
CA PHE A 109 9.55 1.10 7.03
C PHE A 109 9.75 -0.40 7.25
N HIS A 110 9.81 -0.89 8.50
CA HIS A 110 10.06 -2.31 8.73
C HIS A 110 8.94 -3.17 8.14
N SER A 111 7.67 -2.75 8.23
CA SER A 111 6.58 -3.49 7.58
C SER A 111 6.76 -3.61 6.06
N VAL A 112 7.25 -2.55 5.39
CA VAL A 112 7.57 -2.59 3.94
C VAL A 112 8.74 -3.56 3.69
N VAL A 113 9.81 -3.49 4.49
CA VAL A 113 10.96 -4.39 4.38
C VAL A 113 10.55 -5.84 4.55
N HIS A 114 9.78 -6.14 5.60
CA HIS A 114 9.37 -7.53 5.91
C HIS A 114 8.45 -8.09 4.83
N THR A 115 7.43 -7.33 4.42
CA THR A 115 6.49 -7.79 3.38
C THR A 115 7.17 -7.93 2.02
N THR A 116 8.00 -6.99 1.60
CA THR A 116 8.70 -7.10 0.31
C THR A 116 9.70 -8.25 0.31
N ARG A 117 10.44 -8.49 1.41
CA ARG A 117 11.35 -9.65 1.52
C ARG A 117 10.61 -10.98 1.43
N ALA A 118 9.47 -11.11 2.11
CA ALA A 118 8.67 -12.33 2.09
C ALA A 118 8.02 -12.57 0.72
N PHE A 119 7.54 -11.52 0.07
CA PHE A 119 6.81 -11.60 -1.21
C PHE A 119 7.72 -11.51 -2.45
N ALA A 120 8.95 -11.05 -2.34
CA ALA A 120 9.85 -10.90 -3.49
C ALA A 120 10.01 -12.19 -4.32
N PRO A 121 10.18 -13.39 -3.73
CA PRO A 121 10.25 -14.62 -4.52
C PRO A 121 8.96 -14.88 -5.31
N LEU A 122 7.80 -14.61 -4.74
CA LEU A 122 6.49 -14.80 -5.36
C LEU A 122 6.30 -13.83 -6.53
N LEU A 123 6.59 -12.53 -6.30
CA LEU A 123 6.47 -11.50 -7.33
C LEU A 123 7.47 -11.69 -8.48
N LYS A 124 8.70 -12.16 -8.19
CA LYS A 124 9.68 -12.53 -9.22
C LYS A 124 9.21 -13.77 -10.01
N ALA A 125 8.61 -14.75 -9.35
CA ALA A 125 8.04 -15.92 -10.02
C ALA A 125 6.84 -15.60 -10.91
N ALA A 126 6.06 -14.55 -10.58
CA ALA A 126 4.98 -14.05 -11.42
C ALA A 126 5.48 -13.39 -12.73
N GLY A 127 6.78 -13.14 -12.85
CA GLY A 127 7.41 -12.61 -14.06
C GLY A 127 6.81 -11.27 -14.48
N PRO A 128 6.38 -11.11 -15.77
CA PRO A 128 5.83 -9.85 -16.26
C PRO A 128 4.49 -9.46 -15.60
N HIS A 129 3.94 -10.32 -14.77
CA HIS A 129 2.74 -10.05 -13.98
C HIS A 129 3.05 -9.57 -12.56
N GLY A 130 4.32 -9.66 -12.12
CA GLY A 130 4.74 -9.21 -10.80
C GLY A 130 4.53 -7.72 -10.59
N ARG A 131 3.72 -7.33 -9.58
CA ARG A 131 3.39 -5.93 -9.28
C ARG A 131 3.59 -5.64 -7.81
N PHE A 132 4.27 -4.55 -7.51
CA PHE A 132 4.31 -3.98 -6.18
C PHE A 132 3.90 -2.51 -6.22
N ALA A 133 3.08 -2.07 -5.28
CA ALA A 133 2.83 -0.64 -5.08
C ALA A 133 2.81 -0.29 -3.59
N LEU A 134 3.55 0.79 -3.27
CA LEU A 134 3.58 1.40 -1.95
C LEU A 134 2.73 2.67 -1.97
N VAL A 135 1.85 2.86 -0.98
CA VAL A 135 1.24 4.17 -0.72
C VAL A 135 2.15 4.98 0.21
N SER A 136 2.63 6.09 -0.29
CA SER A 136 3.54 7.01 0.40
C SER A 136 2.97 8.41 0.52
N SER A 137 3.76 9.33 1.05
CA SER A 137 3.35 10.71 1.31
C SER A 137 4.24 11.72 0.58
N SER A 138 3.64 12.84 0.19
CA SER A 138 4.36 13.97 -0.41
C SER A 138 5.51 14.49 0.46
N VAL A 139 5.42 14.35 1.79
CA VAL A 139 6.48 14.77 2.72
C VAL A 139 7.75 13.93 2.62
N ALA A 140 7.70 12.73 2.04
CA ALA A 140 8.91 11.94 1.78
C ALA A 140 9.87 12.64 0.80
N GLY A 141 9.31 13.29 -0.22
CA GLY A 141 10.10 14.03 -1.22
C GLY A 141 10.19 15.54 -0.95
N LYS A 142 9.28 16.08 -0.13
CA LYS A 142 9.25 17.51 0.24
C LYS A 142 8.91 17.64 1.73
N PRO A 143 9.87 17.40 2.63
CA PRO A 143 9.66 17.49 4.07
C PRO A 143 9.19 18.88 4.50
N VAL A 144 8.32 18.92 5.52
CA VAL A 144 7.84 20.14 6.14
C VAL A 144 8.05 20.09 7.66
N GLY A 145 8.15 21.26 8.31
CA GLY A 145 8.28 21.33 9.76
C GLY A 145 7.19 20.54 10.48
N GLY A 146 7.52 19.93 11.60
CA GLY A 146 6.60 19.10 12.38
C GLY A 146 6.41 17.65 11.91
N ASN A 147 7.10 17.23 10.85
CA ASN A 147 6.96 15.86 10.30
C ASN A 147 8.32 15.13 10.17
N GLY A 148 9.32 15.47 10.97
CA GLY A 148 10.69 14.96 10.81
C GLY A 148 10.76 13.43 10.78
N ALA A 149 10.29 12.76 11.83
CA ALA A 149 10.28 11.29 11.92
C ALA A 149 9.44 10.64 10.82
N TYR A 150 8.23 11.15 10.58
CA TYR A 150 7.33 10.63 9.55
C TYR A 150 7.91 10.77 8.14
N ALA A 151 8.48 11.94 7.81
CA ALA A 151 9.08 12.20 6.49
C ALA A 151 10.30 11.31 6.25
N ALA A 152 11.19 11.19 7.25
CA ALA A 152 12.38 10.34 7.16
C ALA A 152 12.01 8.86 6.93
N THR A 153 11.05 8.36 7.69
CA THR A 153 10.61 6.96 7.59
C THR A 153 9.94 6.66 6.25
N LYS A 154 9.08 7.57 5.77
CA LYS A 154 8.48 7.44 4.43
C LYS A 154 9.52 7.51 3.31
N ALA A 155 10.53 8.39 3.43
CA ALA A 155 11.63 8.47 2.47
C ALA A 155 12.47 7.17 2.43
N ALA A 156 12.73 6.56 3.59
CA ALA A 156 13.41 5.27 3.69
C ALA A 156 12.61 4.16 2.98
N ALA A 157 11.29 4.10 3.20
CA ALA A 157 10.40 3.14 2.54
C ALA A 157 10.36 3.33 1.02
N GLU A 158 10.35 4.58 0.54
CA GLU A 158 10.43 4.88 -0.90
C GLU A 158 11.76 4.44 -1.51
N ALA A 159 12.89 4.75 -0.87
CA ALA A 159 14.21 4.31 -1.34
C ALA A 159 14.32 2.79 -1.43
N TRP A 160 13.79 2.08 -0.44
CA TRP A 160 13.69 0.61 -0.45
C TRP A 160 12.83 0.10 -1.63
N THR A 161 11.67 0.71 -1.84
CA THR A 161 10.77 0.36 -2.94
C THR A 161 11.42 0.57 -4.32
N LEU A 162 12.17 1.66 -4.50
CA LEU A 162 12.88 1.94 -5.76
C LEU A 162 14.02 0.94 -6.02
N THR A 163 14.69 0.47 -4.95
CA THR A 163 15.66 -0.63 -5.06
C THR A 163 14.98 -1.91 -5.50
N PHE A 164 13.83 -2.23 -4.89
CA PHE A 164 13.05 -3.41 -5.28
C PHE A 164 12.51 -3.31 -6.71
N ALA A 165 12.19 -2.11 -7.20
CA ALA A 165 11.80 -1.88 -8.59
C ALA A 165 12.93 -2.27 -9.57
N ALA A 166 14.18 -1.95 -9.24
CA ALA A 166 15.33 -2.33 -10.07
C ALA A 166 15.52 -3.85 -10.11
N GLU A 167 15.30 -4.55 -8.98
CA GLU A 167 15.37 -6.02 -8.93
C GLU A 167 14.22 -6.70 -9.69
N LEU A 168 12.97 -6.19 -9.57
CA LEU A 168 11.82 -6.75 -10.28
C LEU A 168 11.93 -6.58 -11.80
N ALA A 169 12.65 -5.56 -12.28
CA ALA A 169 12.87 -5.35 -13.70
C ALA A 169 13.56 -6.54 -14.39
N GLU A 170 14.37 -7.33 -13.66
CA GLU A 170 15.03 -8.53 -14.17
C GLU A 170 14.03 -9.62 -14.61
N THR A 171 12.82 -9.59 -14.04
CA THR A 171 11.72 -10.51 -14.36
C THR A 171 10.58 -9.84 -15.12
N GLU A 172 10.79 -8.62 -15.63
CA GLU A 172 9.77 -7.76 -16.25
C GLU A 172 8.63 -7.35 -15.29
N GLY A 173 8.79 -7.58 -13.99
CA GLY A 173 7.89 -7.10 -12.96
C GLY A 173 8.10 -5.60 -12.68
N THR A 174 7.18 -4.98 -11.94
CA THR A 174 7.25 -3.54 -11.63
C THR A 174 6.96 -3.24 -10.17
N ALA A 175 7.63 -2.21 -9.62
CA ALA A 175 7.31 -1.63 -8.33
C ALA A 175 7.18 -0.11 -8.46
N ASN A 176 6.11 0.46 -7.91
CA ASN A 176 5.80 1.88 -8.02
C ASN A 176 5.31 2.46 -6.69
N ILE A 177 5.28 3.78 -6.60
CA ILE A 177 4.89 4.52 -5.40
C ILE A 177 3.73 5.45 -5.74
N ALA A 178 2.59 5.26 -5.09
CA ALA A 178 1.47 6.18 -5.13
C ALA A 178 1.65 7.22 -4.00
N VAL A 179 1.81 8.49 -4.38
CA VAL A 179 2.13 9.58 -3.44
C VAL A 179 0.89 10.40 -3.18
N VAL A 180 0.45 10.47 -1.92
CA VAL A 180 -0.67 11.29 -1.47
C VAL A 180 -0.19 12.34 -0.45
N GLN A 181 -0.98 13.38 -0.20
CA GLN A 181 -0.72 14.31 0.90
C GLN A 181 -1.52 13.88 2.14
N ALA A 182 -2.79 13.68 1.98
CA ALA A 182 -3.71 13.13 2.97
C ALA A 182 -4.86 12.43 2.21
N ILE A 183 -5.52 11.49 2.86
CA ILE A 183 -6.65 10.77 2.26
C ILE A 183 -7.97 11.28 2.83
N VAL A 184 -9.03 11.26 2.04
CA VAL A 184 -10.39 11.48 2.51
C VAL A 184 -11.26 10.28 2.18
N THR A 185 -11.97 9.77 3.19
CA THR A 185 -12.90 8.65 3.07
C THR A 185 -14.35 9.15 3.00
N PRO A 186 -15.30 8.35 2.48
CA PRO A 186 -16.72 8.68 2.53
C PRO A 186 -17.19 8.99 3.96
N GLN A 187 -16.78 8.21 4.95
CA GLN A 187 -17.11 8.44 6.35
C GLN A 187 -16.64 9.83 6.84
N MET A 188 -15.41 10.23 6.51
CA MET A 188 -14.89 11.55 6.89
C MET A 188 -15.73 12.69 6.29
N ARG A 189 -16.26 12.51 5.07
CA ARG A 189 -17.15 13.48 4.42
C ARG A 189 -18.52 13.54 5.09
N GLU A 190 -19.07 12.38 5.50
CA GLU A 190 -20.33 12.30 6.24
C GLU A 190 -20.23 12.96 7.62
N GLU A 191 -19.13 12.71 8.34
CA GLU A 191 -18.86 13.28 9.67
C GLU A 191 -18.59 14.79 9.62
N ASN A 192 -18.04 15.31 8.51
CA ASN A 192 -17.66 16.72 8.36
C ASN A 192 -18.07 17.24 6.97
N PRO A 193 -19.38 17.39 6.68
CA PRO A 193 -19.87 17.71 5.34
C PRO A 193 -19.44 19.10 4.84
N ASP A 194 -19.21 20.06 5.74
CA ASP A 194 -18.81 21.42 5.40
C ASP A 194 -17.29 21.56 5.13
N LYS A 195 -16.50 20.52 5.40
CA LYS A 195 -15.05 20.55 5.20
C LYS A 195 -14.69 20.32 3.74
N ALA A 196 -13.96 21.27 3.14
CA ALA A 196 -13.65 21.25 1.70
C ALA A 196 -12.58 20.21 1.26
N TYR A 197 -11.79 19.65 2.17
CA TYR A 197 -10.73 18.64 1.91
C TYR A 197 -9.80 18.97 0.72
N LYS A 198 -9.47 20.24 0.49
CA LYS A 198 -8.78 20.73 -0.73
C LYS A 198 -7.44 20.07 -1.05
N THR A 199 -6.73 19.59 -0.02
CA THR A 199 -5.39 18.96 -0.16
C THR A 199 -5.44 17.46 0.02
N PHE A 200 -6.63 16.89 0.13
CA PHE A 200 -6.84 15.46 0.33
C PHE A 200 -7.12 14.79 -1.02
N THR A 201 -6.66 13.55 -1.15
CA THR A 201 -7.01 12.68 -2.27
C THR A 201 -8.14 11.74 -1.84
N ASP A 202 -9.17 11.62 -2.65
CA ASP A 202 -10.25 10.67 -2.39
C ASP A 202 -9.73 9.23 -2.46
N VAL A 203 -10.18 8.37 -1.55
CA VAL A 203 -9.74 6.98 -1.50
C VAL A 203 -10.11 6.21 -2.78
N THR A 204 -11.15 6.62 -3.50
CA THR A 204 -11.54 6.03 -4.79
C THR A 204 -10.52 6.35 -5.88
N GLU A 205 -10.01 7.59 -5.95
CA GLU A 205 -8.98 7.98 -6.91
C GLU A 205 -7.66 7.22 -6.67
N ILE A 206 -7.33 6.96 -5.40
CA ILE A 206 -6.16 6.16 -5.04
C ILE A 206 -6.39 4.69 -5.45
N ALA A 207 -7.57 4.15 -5.20
CA ALA A 207 -7.92 2.79 -5.58
C ALA A 207 -7.84 2.57 -7.09
N ASP A 208 -8.38 3.49 -7.89
CA ASP A 208 -8.31 3.45 -9.36
C ASP A 208 -6.85 3.44 -9.86
N ALA A 209 -6.00 4.30 -9.27
CA ALA A 209 -4.57 4.31 -9.60
C ALA A 209 -3.88 2.99 -9.23
N LEU A 210 -4.21 2.38 -8.10
CA LEU A 210 -3.64 1.10 -7.67
C LEU A 210 -4.13 -0.07 -8.54
N VAL A 211 -5.40 -0.09 -8.95
CA VAL A 211 -5.92 -1.05 -9.93
C VAL A 211 -5.17 -0.90 -11.26
N TYR A 212 -4.97 0.33 -11.75
CA TYR A 212 -4.18 0.59 -12.94
C TYR A 212 -2.75 0.05 -12.81
N LEU A 213 -2.06 0.32 -11.71
CA LEU A 213 -0.69 -0.16 -11.46
C LEU A 213 -0.60 -1.70 -11.41
N CYS A 214 -1.66 -2.40 -11.01
CA CYS A 214 -1.74 -3.86 -11.03
C CYS A 214 -2.04 -4.43 -12.43
N SER A 215 -2.52 -3.61 -13.36
CA SER A 215 -2.93 -4.05 -14.69
C SER A 215 -1.78 -4.16 -15.70
N ASP A 216 -2.04 -4.81 -16.83
CA ASP A 216 -1.09 -4.87 -17.96
C ASP A 216 -0.88 -3.52 -18.64
N ALA A 217 -1.80 -2.58 -18.49
CA ALA A 217 -1.66 -1.22 -19.00
C ALA A 217 -0.46 -0.49 -18.39
N ALA A 218 -0.13 -0.81 -17.11
CA ALA A 218 1.01 -0.22 -16.40
C ALA A 218 2.33 -1.00 -16.55
N ARG A 219 2.42 -2.06 -17.36
CA ARG A 219 3.58 -2.95 -17.47
C ARG A 219 4.93 -2.26 -17.80
N LYS A 220 4.89 -1.04 -18.32
CA LYS A 220 6.08 -0.24 -18.61
C LYS A 220 6.41 0.79 -17.52
N MET A 221 5.55 0.91 -16.50
CA MET A 221 5.77 1.82 -15.38
C MET A 221 6.51 1.07 -14.28
N ASN A 222 7.78 1.36 -14.11
CA ASN A 222 8.61 0.80 -13.05
C ASN A 222 9.43 1.90 -12.39
N GLY A 223 9.53 1.88 -11.06
CA GLY A 223 10.27 2.87 -10.28
C GLY A 223 9.65 4.28 -10.30
N GLN A 224 8.33 4.40 -10.56
CA GLN A 224 7.69 5.70 -10.67
C GLN A 224 7.11 6.15 -9.33
N ARG A 225 7.19 7.47 -9.08
CA ARG A 225 6.47 8.16 -8.02
C ARG A 225 5.28 8.89 -8.67
N LEU A 226 4.07 8.33 -8.50
CA LEU A 226 2.84 8.93 -9.04
C LEU A 226 2.25 9.87 -8.01
N SER A 227 2.26 11.17 -8.29
CA SER A 227 1.57 12.17 -7.47
C SER A 227 0.07 12.06 -7.70
N LEU A 228 -0.65 11.66 -6.67
CA LEU A 228 -2.12 11.59 -6.65
C LEU A 228 -2.74 12.70 -5.79
N HIS A 229 -1.95 13.69 -5.36
CA HIS A 229 -2.43 14.84 -4.59
C HIS A 229 -2.51 16.08 -5.47
N PRO A 230 -3.40 17.04 -5.15
CA PRO A 230 -3.44 18.33 -5.81
C PRO A 230 -2.08 19.04 -5.76
N SER A 231 -1.72 19.72 -6.83
CA SER A 231 -0.48 20.51 -6.98
C SER A 231 -0.52 21.82 -6.18
#